data_d8a620804da8db0b2fcc1b852e7f30ed
#
_entry.id   d8a620804da8db0b2fcc1b852e7f30ed
#
_cell.length_a   1.000
_cell.length_b   1.000
_cell.length_c   1.000
_cell.angle_alpha   90.00
_cell.angle_beta   90.00
_cell.angle_gamma   90.00
#
_symmetry.space_group_name_H-M   'P 1'
#
loop_
_entity.id
_entity.type
_entity.pdbx_description
1 polymer ?
#
loop_
_entity_poly.entity_id
_entity_poly.type
_entity_poly.pdbx_seq_one_letter_code
_entity_poly.pdbx_strand_id
1 'polypeptide(L)'
;MVNFRNDKTAINTVYNSDGTILSSNEKFKDVLMPHTVRQALYKEYPGWTIHKNSYHVSYTENRNVKKLYKIQVRKDGEKKNLKVDIVNNAAIVSTY
;
A
#
# COMPACT_ATOMS: atom_id res chain seq x y z
N MET A 1 -16.31 11.50 -11.47
CA MET A 1 -15.59 10.59 -10.55
C MET A 1 -16.30 9.24 -10.49
N VAL A 2 -15.55 8.18 -10.63
CA VAL A 2 -16.09 6.82 -10.54
C VAL A 2 -15.51 6.14 -9.31
N ASN A 3 -16.38 5.55 -8.49
CA ASN A 3 -15.99 4.86 -7.26
C ASN A 3 -16.42 3.40 -7.33
N PHE A 4 -15.50 2.52 -7.00
CA PHE A 4 -15.79 1.11 -6.77
C PHE A 4 -15.31 0.74 -5.37
N ARG A 5 -16.17 0.08 -4.60
CA ARG A 5 -15.84 -0.26 -3.23
C ARG A 5 -16.52 -1.57 -2.81
N ASN A 6 -15.73 -2.44 -2.16
CA ASN A 6 -16.24 -3.60 -1.44
C ASN A 6 -15.50 -3.71 -0.11
N ASP A 7 -15.66 -4.82 0.62
CA ASP A 7 -15.05 -4.99 1.95
C ASP A 7 -13.53 -4.90 1.95
N LYS A 8 -12.87 -5.25 0.84
CA LYS A 8 -11.39 -5.33 0.77
C LYS A 8 -10.78 -4.41 -0.28
N THR A 9 -11.58 -3.86 -1.17
CA THR A 9 -11.08 -3.08 -2.31
C THR A 9 -11.82 -1.76 -2.42
N ALA A 10 -11.06 -0.69 -2.60
CA ALA A 10 -11.61 0.63 -2.91
C ALA A 10 -10.82 1.23 -4.08
N ILE A 11 -11.53 1.67 -5.11
CA ILE A 11 -10.94 2.26 -6.30
C ILE A 11 -11.63 3.59 -6.57
N ASN A 12 -10.87 4.68 -6.61
CA ASN A 12 -11.35 6.01 -6.93
C ASN A 12 -10.62 6.50 -8.17
N THR A 13 -11.37 6.86 -9.20
CA THR A 13 -10.79 7.34 -10.45
C THR A 13 -11.43 8.67 -10.82
N VAL A 14 -10.59 9.65 -11.14
CA VAL A 14 -11.02 10.98 -11.58
C VAL A 14 -10.71 11.13 -13.07
N TYR A 15 -11.73 11.50 -13.85
CA TYR A 15 -11.63 11.67 -15.29
C TYR A 15 -11.72 13.14 -15.67
N ASN A 16 -11.01 13.50 -16.74
CA ASN A 16 -11.19 14.77 -17.42
C ASN A 16 -12.48 14.73 -18.25
N SER A 17 -12.93 15.91 -18.73
CA SER A 17 -14.12 16.03 -19.55
C SER A 17 -14.01 15.26 -20.89
N ASP A 18 -12.80 15.02 -21.38
CA ASP A 18 -12.57 14.25 -22.61
C ASP A 18 -12.42 12.74 -22.38
N GLY A 19 -12.59 12.26 -21.14
CA GLY A 19 -12.47 10.86 -20.80
C GLY A 19 -11.07 10.43 -20.36
N THR A 20 -10.08 11.32 -20.36
CA THR A 20 -8.73 11.00 -19.90
C THR A 20 -8.69 10.86 -18.39
N ILE A 21 -7.99 9.82 -17.89
CA ILE A 21 -7.82 9.61 -16.45
C ILE A 21 -6.83 10.64 -15.90
N LEU A 22 -7.30 11.49 -14.97
CA LEU A 22 -6.45 12.45 -14.27
C LEU A 22 -5.74 11.83 -13.09
N SER A 23 -6.44 11.01 -12.32
CA SER A 23 -5.86 10.29 -11.19
C SER A 23 -6.66 9.05 -10.88
N SER A 24 -6.00 8.06 -10.29
CA SER A 24 -6.65 6.86 -9.80
C SER A 24 -5.95 6.40 -8.53
N ASN A 25 -6.74 6.05 -7.52
CA ASN A 25 -6.24 5.50 -6.26
C ASN A 25 -6.91 4.16 -6.02
N GLU A 26 -6.12 3.14 -5.77
CA GLU A 26 -6.60 1.80 -5.48
C GLU A 26 -6.11 1.38 -4.11
N LYS A 27 -6.98 0.75 -3.33
CA LYS A 27 -6.67 0.24 -2.00
C LYS A 27 -7.17 -1.19 -1.88
N PHE A 28 -6.29 -2.09 -1.50
CA PHE A 28 -6.60 -3.50 -1.27
C PHE A 28 -6.21 -3.87 0.15
N LYS A 29 -7.15 -4.43 0.91
CA LYS A 29 -6.91 -4.86 2.31
C LYS A 29 -6.60 -6.35 2.35
N ASP A 30 -5.82 -6.76 3.34
CA ASP A 30 -5.50 -8.17 3.63
C ASP A 30 -4.90 -8.88 2.41
N VAL A 31 -3.94 -8.22 1.76
CA VAL A 31 -3.28 -8.77 0.57
C VAL A 31 -2.13 -9.70 0.98
N LEU A 32 -1.83 -10.68 0.13
CA LEU A 32 -0.63 -11.48 0.29
C LEU A 32 0.57 -10.65 -0.17
N MET A 33 1.45 -10.32 0.78
CA MET A 33 2.61 -9.48 0.48
C MET A 33 3.70 -10.26 -0.24
N PRO A 34 4.38 -9.64 -1.22
CA PRO A 34 5.52 -10.26 -1.87
C PRO A 34 6.63 -10.62 -0.88
N HIS A 35 7.42 -11.63 -1.22
CA HIS A 35 8.53 -12.09 -0.38
C HIS A 35 9.52 -10.96 -0.05
N THR A 36 9.83 -10.09 -1.03
CA THR A 36 10.71 -8.94 -0.84
C THR A 36 10.23 -8.01 0.28
N VAL A 37 8.92 -7.74 0.32
CA VAL A 37 8.32 -6.89 1.35
C VAL A 37 8.40 -7.58 2.71
N ARG A 38 8.05 -8.86 2.78
CA ARG A 38 8.12 -9.63 4.03
C ARG A 38 9.54 -9.71 4.58
N GLN A 39 10.52 -9.96 3.72
CA GLN A 39 11.92 -9.99 4.13
C GLN A 39 12.40 -8.65 4.68
N ALA A 40 12.03 -7.54 4.03
CA ALA A 40 12.38 -6.20 4.49
C ALA A 40 11.81 -5.94 5.89
N LEU A 41 10.56 -6.35 6.13
CA LEU A 41 9.93 -6.21 7.45
C LEU A 41 10.63 -7.05 8.51
N TYR A 42 10.92 -8.30 8.23
CA TYR A 42 11.57 -9.18 9.20
C TYR A 42 13.00 -8.73 9.52
N LYS A 43 13.67 -8.10 8.56
CA LYS A 43 15.01 -7.56 8.76
C LYS A 43 15.00 -6.33 9.68
N GLU A 44 14.03 -5.43 9.48
CA GLU A 44 13.91 -4.19 10.25
C GLU A 44 13.22 -4.39 11.60
N TYR A 45 12.27 -5.33 11.65
CA TYR A 45 11.43 -5.58 12.84
C TYR A 45 11.38 -7.08 13.17
N PRO A 46 12.52 -7.67 13.55
CA PRO A 46 12.53 -9.10 13.89
C PRO A 46 11.68 -9.38 15.13
N GLY A 47 10.92 -10.46 15.09
CA GLY A 47 10.04 -10.86 16.19
C GLY A 47 8.69 -10.18 16.24
N TRP A 48 8.43 -9.22 15.35
CA TRP A 48 7.11 -8.59 15.23
C TRP A 48 6.19 -9.42 14.33
N THR A 49 4.91 -9.47 14.70
CA THR A 49 3.89 -10.19 13.93
C THR A 49 3.06 -9.22 13.11
N ILE A 50 2.83 -9.55 11.84
CA ILE A 50 1.97 -8.75 10.96
C ILE A 50 0.52 -8.96 11.39
N HIS A 51 -0.14 -7.87 11.78
CA HIS A 51 -1.54 -7.91 12.23
C HIS A 51 -2.51 -7.53 11.11
N LYS A 52 -2.22 -6.43 10.41
CA LYS A 52 -3.02 -5.93 9.30
C LYS A 52 -2.13 -5.44 8.19
N ASN A 53 -2.60 -5.51 6.96
CA ASN A 53 -1.91 -4.90 5.83
C ASN A 53 -2.92 -4.35 4.83
N SER A 54 -2.48 -3.38 4.04
CA SER A 54 -3.20 -2.90 2.88
C SER A 54 -2.20 -2.47 1.81
N TYR A 55 -2.60 -2.61 0.56
CA TYR A 55 -1.79 -2.23 -0.59
C TYR A 55 -2.45 -1.05 -1.28
N HIS A 56 -1.67 0.00 -1.54
CA HIS A 56 -2.16 1.22 -2.14
C HIS A 56 -1.41 1.50 -3.43
N VAL A 57 -2.15 1.75 -4.49
CA VAL A 57 -1.61 2.16 -5.78
C VAL A 57 -2.21 3.52 -6.12
N SER A 58 -1.35 4.49 -6.41
CA SER A 58 -1.76 5.82 -6.85
C SER A 58 -1.19 6.08 -8.23
N TYR A 59 -2.05 6.55 -9.13
CA TYR A 59 -1.71 6.92 -10.50
C TYR A 59 -2.15 8.35 -10.75
N THR A 60 -1.30 9.15 -11.38
CA THR A 60 -1.62 10.52 -11.79
C THR A 60 -1.38 10.69 -13.29
N GLU A 61 -1.97 11.76 -13.87
CA GLU A 61 -1.84 12.06 -15.29
C GLU A 61 -0.39 12.15 -15.76
N ASN A 62 0.51 12.60 -14.89
CA ASN A 62 1.94 12.71 -15.20
C ASN A 62 2.67 11.35 -15.12
N ARG A 63 1.94 10.26 -15.12
CA ARG A 63 2.46 8.88 -15.10
C ARG A 63 3.27 8.53 -13.85
N ASN A 64 3.09 9.28 -12.78
CA ASN A 64 3.67 8.93 -11.50
C ASN A 64 2.82 7.84 -10.87
N VAL A 65 3.32 6.62 -10.88
CA VAL A 65 2.68 5.49 -10.20
C VAL A 65 3.42 5.27 -8.89
N LYS A 66 2.68 5.40 -7.78
CA LYS A 66 3.22 5.12 -6.45
C LYS A 66 2.56 3.85 -5.93
N LYS A 67 3.38 2.93 -5.45
CA LYS A 67 2.93 1.68 -4.85
C LYS A 67 3.49 1.61 -3.45
N LEU A 68 2.61 1.36 -2.47
CA LEU A 68 3.05 1.20 -1.10
C LEU A 68 2.17 0.22 -0.35
N TYR A 69 2.77 -0.42 0.66
CA TYR A 69 2.05 -1.24 1.63
C TYR A 69 1.99 -0.49 2.94
N LYS A 70 0.80 -0.44 3.55
CA LYS A 70 0.62 0.01 4.93
C LYS A 70 0.40 -1.21 5.78
N ILE A 71 1.21 -1.37 6.80
CA ILE A 71 1.25 -2.59 7.60
C ILE A 71 1.22 -2.22 9.07
N GLN A 72 0.40 -2.93 9.84
CA GLN A 72 0.43 -2.84 11.30
C GLN A 72 1.05 -4.11 11.84
N VAL A 73 2.09 -3.95 12.64
CA VAL A 73 2.78 -5.06 13.31
C VAL A 73 2.55 -4.99 14.81
N ARG A 74 2.61 -6.14 15.47
CA ARG A 74 2.41 -6.28 16.91
C ARG A 74 3.54 -7.08 17.54
N LYS A 75 3.94 -6.67 18.76
CA LYS A 75 4.87 -7.42 19.60
C LYS A 75 4.61 -7.06 21.06
N ASP A 76 4.38 -8.08 21.90
CA ASP A 76 4.22 -7.92 23.35
C ASP A 76 3.20 -6.85 23.73
N GLY A 77 2.06 -6.81 23.02
CA GLY A 77 1.01 -5.84 23.27
C GLY A 77 1.22 -4.48 22.63
N GLU A 78 2.37 -4.23 22.02
CA GLU A 78 2.64 -3.00 21.28
C GLU A 78 2.25 -3.12 19.83
N LYS A 79 1.87 -1.99 19.23
CA LYS A 79 1.52 -1.89 17.81
C LYS A 79 2.36 -0.81 17.16
N LYS A 80 2.83 -1.09 15.94
CA LYS A 80 3.49 -0.09 15.10
C LYS A 80 2.85 -0.06 13.73
N ASN A 81 2.72 1.14 13.18
CA ASN A 81 2.26 1.36 11.82
C ASN A 81 3.48 1.61 10.94
N LEU A 82 3.63 0.78 9.92
CA LEU A 82 4.75 0.82 8.99
C LEU A 82 4.26 1.09 7.58
N LYS A 83 5.09 1.73 6.80
CA LYS A 83 4.87 1.98 5.39
C LYS A 83 6.04 1.39 4.61
N VAL A 84 5.76 0.59 3.60
CA VAL A 84 6.77 0.02 2.71
C VAL A 84 6.55 0.58 1.31
N ASP A 85 7.46 1.44 0.88
CA ASP A 85 7.44 1.99 -0.47
C ASP A 85 8.20 1.08 -1.42
N ILE A 86 7.64 0.84 -2.59
CA ILE A 86 8.32 0.07 -3.65
C ILE A 86 8.92 1.08 -4.63
N VAL A 87 10.25 1.17 -4.64
CA VAL A 87 11.01 2.06 -5.51
C VAL A 87 12.06 1.22 -6.24
N ASN A 88 11.99 1.20 -7.57
CA ASN A 88 12.93 0.44 -8.42
C ASN A 88 13.07 -1.02 -7.96
N ASN A 89 11.96 -1.67 -7.68
CA ASN A 89 11.89 -3.05 -7.19
C ASN A 89 12.52 -3.27 -5.80
N ALA A 90 12.85 -2.19 -5.09
CA ALA A 90 13.33 -2.24 -3.72
C ALA A 90 12.21 -1.88 -2.74
N ALA A 91 12.17 -2.56 -1.60
CA ALA A 91 11.22 -2.28 -0.53
C ALA A 91 11.90 -1.38 0.51
N ILE A 92 11.34 -0.19 0.74
CA ILE A 92 11.86 0.78 1.71
C ILE A 92 10.87 0.87 2.86
N VAL A 93 11.30 0.48 4.05
CA VAL A 93 10.46 0.45 5.24
C VAL A 93 10.63 1.74 6.03
N SER A 94 9.51 2.36 6.41
CA SER A 94 9.51 3.54 7.26
C SER A 94 8.32 3.46 8.23
N THR A 95 8.36 4.26 9.30
CA THR A 95 7.24 4.41 10.23
C THR A 95 6.39 5.61 9.85
N TYR A 96 5.13 5.60 10.26
CA TYR A 96 4.26 6.76 10.09
C TYR A 96 3.27 6.92 11.22
#